data_10893b4be10dd581bbe58b97d2e3bfe7
#
_entry.id   10893b4be10dd581bbe58b97d2e3bfe7
#
_cell.length_a   1.000
_cell.length_b   1.000
_cell.length_c   1.000
_cell.angle_alpha   90.00
_cell.angle_beta   90.00
_cell.angle_gamma   90.00
#
_symmetry.space_group_name_H-M   'P 1'
#
loop_
_entity.id
_entity.type
_entity.pdbx_description
1 polymer ?
#
loop_
_entity_poly.entity_id
_entity_poly.type
_entity_poly.pdbx_seq_one_letter_code
_entity_poly.pdbx_strand_id
1 'polypeptide(L)'
;DDEIVVDSSSGGRTTYKNAGKTRRQGAELAWDQRFAGDFRVNASWTWLDATYRSNVCNEQDCNGNRMPGIARNMAFASIGYIPEDGWYAGTEARYMGDIMADDENTAKAPSYTLVGLFTGYKYNYHNLTVDLFGRVDNLFDKEYVGSVIVNESNGRYYEPAPGRNYGVGINIAWRFE
;
A
#
# COMPACT_ATOMS: atom_id res chain seq x y z
N ASP A 1 -20.74 6.44 14.87
CA ASP A 1 -21.39 5.56 15.87
C ASP A 1 -21.84 4.28 15.17
N ASP A 2 -21.82 3.15 15.89
CA ASP A 2 -22.31 1.83 15.44
C ASP A 2 -21.62 1.28 14.18
N GLU A 3 -20.31 1.47 14.09
CA GLU A 3 -19.53 0.96 12.98
C GLU A 3 -19.35 -0.57 13.09
N ILE A 4 -19.54 -1.26 11.97
CA ILE A 4 -19.29 -2.70 11.88
C ILE A 4 -17.77 -2.93 11.77
N VAL A 5 -17.23 -3.64 12.75
CA VAL A 5 -15.81 -4.03 12.80
C VAL A 5 -15.68 -5.54 12.90
N VAL A 6 -14.49 -6.06 12.60
CA VAL A 6 -14.17 -7.48 12.79
C VAL A 6 -14.17 -7.78 14.29
N ASP A 7 -14.96 -8.76 14.70
CA ASP A 7 -14.95 -9.27 16.05
C ASP A 7 -13.89 -10.36 16.23
N SER A 8 -13.93 -11.38 15.39
CA SER A 8 -12.98 -12.49 15.41
C SER A 8 -12.80 -13.09 14.02
N SER A 9 -11.60 -13.57 13.74
CA SER A 9 -11.29 -14.35 12.54
C SER A 9 -10.72 -15.70 12.95
N SER A 10 -11.21 -16.80 12.34
CA SER A 10 -10.75 -18.17 12.60
C SER A 10 -11.05 -19.09 11.43
N GLY A 11 -10.06 -19.87 10.98
CA GLY A 11 -10.26 -20.90 9.95
C GLY A 11 -10.85 -20.37 8.64
N GLY A 12 -10.51 -19.14 8.25
CA GLY A 12 -11.04 -18.48 7.04
C GLY A 12 -12.47 -17.93 7.18
N ARG A 13 -13.03 -17.91 8.39
CA ARG A 13 -14.33 -17.29 8.70
C ARG A 13 -14.12 -16.07 9.58
N THR A 14 -14.88 -15.02 9.32
CA THR A 14 -14.83 -13.75 10.07
C THR A 14 -16.21 -13.46 10.64
N THR A 15 -16.26 -13.11 11.93
CA THR A 15 -17.44 -12.57 12.59
C THR A 15 -17.30 -11.06 12.77
N TYR A 16 -18.43 -10.37 12.90
CA TYR A 16 -18.46 -8.92 12.99
C TYR A 16 -19.29 -8.49 14.20
N LYS A 17 -18.91 -7.35 14.78
CA LYS A 17 -19.66 -6.68 15.84
C LYS A 17 -19.80 -5.19 15.54
N ASN A 18 -20.70 -4.53 16.25
CA ASN A 18 -20.76 -3.07 16.26
C ASN A 18 -19.75 -2.52 17.27
N ALA A 19 -18.78 -1.72 16.80
CA ALA A 19 -18.02 -0.85 17.67
C ALA A 19 -18.92 0.31 18.11
N GLY A 20 -18.90 0.67 19.39
CA GLY A 20 -19.75 1.73 19.90
C GLY A 20 -19.44 3.09 19.26
N LYS A 21 -18.20 3.55 19.33
CA LYS A 21 -17.74 4.80 18.68
C LYS A 21 -16.31 4.67 18.20
N THR A 22 -16.06 5.18 17.01
CA THR A 22 -14.73 5.30 16.42
C THR A 22 -14.44 6.74 16.04
N ARG A 23 -13.18 7.09 15.93
CA ARG A 23 -12.71 8.37 15.40
C ARG A 23 -11.67 8.12 14.32
N ARG A 24 -11.86 8.74 13.17
CA ARG A 24 -10.86 8.82 12.12
C ARG A 24 -10.58 10.27 11.80
N GLN A 25 -9.31 10.62 11.75
CA GLN A 25 -8.84 11.93 11.33
C GLN A 25 -7.53 11.75 10.59
N GLY A 26 -7.27 12.58 9.60
CA GLY A 26 -6.08 12.40 8.78
C GLY A 26 -5.76 13.61 7.94
N ALA A 27 -4.64 13.51 7.24
CA ALA A 27 -4.19 14.46 6.25
C ALA A 27 -3.60 13.69 5.06
N GLU A 28 -3.81 14.21 3.88
CA GLU A 28 -3.27 13.65 2.64
C GLU A 28 -2.55 14.75 1.88
N LEU A 29 -1.40 14.41 1.31
CA LEU A 29 -0.61 15.27 0.44
C LEU A 29 -0.28 14.48 -0.81
N ALA A 30 -0.47 15.10 -1.99
CA ALA A 30 -0.08 14.55 -3.27
C ALA A 30 0.61 15.62 -4.10
N TRP A 31 1.68 15.24 -4.78
CA TRP A 31 2.46 16.10 -5.66
C TRP A 31 2.82 15.33 -6.92
N ASP A 32 2.53 15.92 -8.09
CA ASP A 32 2.93 15.44 -9.40
C ASP A 32 3.54 16.61 -10.17
N GLN A 33 4.76 16.44 -10.64
CA GLN A 33 5.50 17.47 -11.34
C GLN A 33 6.32 16.91 -12.50
N ARG A 34 6.24 17.54 -13.66
CA ARG A 34 7.22 17.41 -14.74
C ARG A 34 8.20 18.58 -14.70
N PHE A 35 9.48 18.30 -14.89
CA PHE A 35 10.53 19.29 -14.92
C PHE A 35 11.70 18.85 -15.82
N ALA A 36 12.53 19.81 -16.23
CA ALA A 36 13.73 19.57 -17.06
C ALA A 36 13.49 18.63 -18.24
N GLY A 37 12.46 18.93 -19.05
CA GLY A 37 12.04 18.12 -20.19
C GLY A 37 11.17 16.93 -19.74
N ASP A 38 11.72 15.72 -19.76
CA ASP A 38 10.95 14.48 -19.59
C ASP A 38 11.07 13.86 -18.20
N PHE A 39 11.66 14.55 -17.23
CA PHE A 39 11.67 14.08 -15.86
C PHE A 39 10.32 14.29 -15.20
N ARG A 40 9.87 13.25 -14.51
CA ARG A 40 8.63 13.26 -13.72
C ARG A 40 8.89 12.80 -12.30
N VAL A 41 8.34 13.54 -11.34
CA VAL A 41 8.29 13.17 -9.93
C VAL A 41 6.84 13.03 -9.51
N ASN A 42 6.53 11.95 -8.81
CA ASN A 42 5.28 11.80 -8.09
C ASN A 42 5.60 11.53 -6.63
N ALA A 43 4.88 12.16 -5.72
CA ALA A 43 4.96 11.85 -4.30
C ALA A 43 3.57 11.94 -3.67
N SER A 44 3.29 11.04 -2.75
CA SER A 44 2.11 11.12 -1.92
C SER A 44 2.41 10.67 -0.50
N TRP A 45 1.70 11.25 0.45
CA TRP A 45 1.76 10.90 1.84
C TRP A 45 0.37 10.98 2.45
N THR A 46 0.02 9.96 3.22
CA THR A 46 -1.23 9.88 3.99
C THR A 46 -0.90 9.64 5.45
N TRP A 47 -1.43 10.48 6.31
CA TRP A 47 -1.49 10.26 7.74
C TRP A 47 -2.94 10.04 8.16
N LEU A 48 -3.22 8.91 8.83
CA LEU A 48 -4.55 8.54 9.28
C LEU A 48 -4.49 8.04 10.73
N ASP A 49 -5.12 8.75 11.64
CA ASP A 49 -5.31 8.34 13.02
C ASP A 49 -6.73 7.78 13.20
N ALA A 50 -6.83 6.45 13.27
CA ALA A 50 -8.08 5.72 13.46
C ALA A 50 -8.05 5.02 14.83
N THR A 51 -8.95 5.41 15.72
CA THR A 51 -8.97 4.95 17.12
C THR A 51 -10.39 4.63 17.58
N TYR A 52 -10.50 3.71 18.51
CA TYR A 52 -11.74 3.46 19.25
C TYR A 52 -11.98 4.59 20.27
N ARG A 53 -13.25 4.97 20.45
CA ARG A 53 -13.71 5.94 21.44
C ARG A 53 -14.67 5.33 22.44
N SER A 54 -15.31 4.23 22.07
CA SER A 54 -16.13 3.40 22.94
C SER A 54 -16.15 2.01 22.34
N ASN A 55 -15.32 1.12 22.82
CA ASN A 55 -15.29 -0.29 22.40
C ASN A 55 -14.79 -1.16 23.53
N VAL A 56 -15.32 -2.39 23.60
CA VAL A 56 -14.90 -3.41 24.55
C VAL A 56 -14.29 -4.56 23.74
N CYS A 57 -13.09 -4.96 24.10
CA CYS A 57 -12.33 -6.03 23.50
C CYS A 57 -12.02 -7.07 24.58
N ASN A 58 -12.51 -8.31 24.43
CA ASN A 58 -12.29 -9.37 25.41
C ASN A 58 -12.55 -8.90 26.87
N GLU A 59 -13.70 -8.25 27.09
CA GLU A 59 -14.12 -7.70 28.40
C GLU A 59 -13.27 -6.53 28.94
N GLN A 60 -12.31 -6.03 28.16
CA GLN A 60 -11.47 -4.89 28.51
C GLN A 60 -11.84 -3.62 27.73
N ASP A 61 -11.59 -2.47 28.32
CA ASP A 61 -11.77 -1.18 27.65
C ASP A 61 -10.66 -0.96 26.62
N CYS A 62 -11.03 -0.81 25.35
CA CYS A 62 -10.14 -0.52 24.24
C CYS A 62 -10.17 0.94 23.80
N ASN A 63 -10.69 1.85 24.61
CA ASN A 63 -10.75 3.26 24.26
C ASN A 63 -9.35 3.84 24.07
N GLY A 64 -9.16 4.54 22.97
CA GLY A 64 -7.86 5.09 22.59
C GLY A 64 -6.97 4.14 21.80
N ASN A 65 -7.27 2.83 21.75
CA ASN A 65 -6.55 1.89 20.94
C ASN A 65 -6.71 2.20 19.45
N ARG A 66 -5.67 1.94 18.68
CA ARG A 66 -5.70 2.02 17.23
C ARG A 66 -6.60 0.93 16.67
N MET A 67 -7.40 1.28 15.68
CA MET A 67 -8.15 0.28 14.91
C MET A 67 -7.18 -0.61 14.14
N PRO A 68 -7.32 -1.95 14.24
CA PRO A 68 -6.43 -2.87 13.55
C PRO A 68 -6.63 -2.84 12.02
N GLY A 69 -5.65 -3.35 11.28
CA GLY A 69 -5.67 -3.38 9.82
C GLY A 69 -5.37 -2.02 9.15
N ILE A 70 -5.11 -0.96 9.92
CA ILE A 70 -4.91 0.41 9.41
C ILE A 70 -3.50 0.89 9.73
N ALA A 71 -2.71 1.21 8.70
CA ALA A 71 -1.45 1.90 8.87
C ALA A 71 -1.67 3.38 9.17
N ARG A 72 -0.95 3.93 10.17
CA ARG A 72 -1.06 5.37 10.50
C ARG A 72 -0.38 6.27 9.47
N ASN A 73 0.68 5.79 8.84
CA ASN A 73 1.41 6.54 7.82
C ASN A 73 1.63 5.65 6.60
N MET A 74 1.37 6.20 5.42
CA MET A 74 1.67 5.60 4.13
C MET A 74 2.33 6.66 3.26
N ALA A 75 3.34 6.29 2.50
CA ALA A 75 3.96 7.20 1.55
C ALA A 75 4.37 6.46 0.27
N PHE A 76 4.34 7.19 -0.82
CA PHE A 76 4.85 6.78 -2.12
C PHE A 76 5.68 7.91 -2.72
N ALA A 77 6.77 7.58 -3.35
CA ALA A 77 7.55 8.51 -4.16
C ALA A 77 8.10 7.80 -5.38
N SER A 78 8.11 8.47 -6.52
CA SER A 78 8.78 8.00 -7.73
C SER A 78 9.46 9.15 -8.46
N ILE A 79 10.57 8.82 -9.10
CA ILE A 79 11.25 9.70 -10.04
C ILE A 79 11.65 8.90 -11.27
N GLY A 80 11.44 9.46 -12.45
CA GLY A 80 11.81 8.82 -13.71
C GLY A 80 12.04 9.83 -14.82
N TYR A 81 12.88 9.43 -15.76
CA TYR A 81 12.99 10.04 -17.07
C TYR A 81 12.01 9.32 -17.98
N ILE A 82 10.97 10.00 -18.46
CA ILE A 82 9.83 9.41 -19.17
C ILE A 82 9.51 10.26 -20.41
N PRO A 83 10.32 10.14 -21.51
CA PRO A 83 10.07 10.82 -22.77
C PRO A 83 8.82 10.25 -23.47
N GLU A 84 8.31 10.98 -24.44
CA GLU A 84 7.21 10.54 -25.28
C GLU A 84 7.59 9.34 -26.17
N ASP A 85 8.86 9.27 -26.58
CA ASP A 85 9.43 8.22 -27.42
C ASP A 85 10.86 7.88 -26.98
N GLY A 86 11.28 6.62 -27.15
CA GLY A 86 12.61 6.15 -26.79
C GLY A 86 12.69 5.52 -25.39
N TRP A 87 13.91 5.50 -24.84
CA TRP A 87 14.20 4.88 -23.55
C TRP A 87 13.66 5.70 -22.38
N TYR A 88 13.05 5.01 -21.44
CA TYR A 88 12.69 5.56 -20.15
C TYR A 88 13.17 4.67 -18.99
N ALA A 89 13.41 5.26 -17.86
CA ALA A 89 13.78 4.55 -16.64
C ALA A 89 13.44 5.38 -15.40
N GLY A 90 13.21 4.70 -14.31
CA GLY A 90 12.95 5.35 -13.03
C GLY A 90 12.99 4.41 -11.86
N THR A 91 12.76 4.98 -10.69
CA THR A 91 12.67 4.27 -9.42
C THR A 91 11.43 4.71 -8.66
N GLU A 92 10.92 3.82 -7.84
CA GLU A 92 9.82 4.10 -6.92
C GLU A 92 10.13 3.57 -5.53
N ALA A 93 9.60 4.24 -4.52
CA ALA A 93 9.67 3.82 -3.14
C ALA A 93 8.29 3.87 -2.51
N ARG A 94 7.94 2.83 -1.74
CA ARG A 94 6.68 2.72 -0.99
C ARG A 94 7.00 2.48 0.47
N TYR A 95 6.45 3.30 1.32
CA TYR A 95 6.51 3.15 2.77
C TYR A 95 5.14 2.79 3.30
N MET A 96 5.10 1.78 4.16
CA MET A 96 3.94 1.39 4.95
C MET A 96 4.32 1.46 6.42
N GLY A 97 3.57 2.23 7.21
CA GLY A 97 3.72 2.27 8.66
C GLY A 97 3.31 0.96 9.32
N ASP A 98 3.58 0.82 10.59
CA ASP A 98 3.18 -0.33 11.37
C ASP A 98 1.65 -0.46 11.46
N ILE A 99 1.16 -1.70 11.45
CA ILE A 99 -0.26 -2.04 11.47
C ILE A 99 -0.56 -2.88 12.70
N MET A 100 -1.54 -2.48 13.52
CA MET A 100 -2.03 -3.33 14.61
C MET A 100 -2.85 -4.46 14.03
N ALA A 101 -2.70 -5.67 14.60
CA ALA A 101 -3.38 -6.86 14.13
C ALA A 101 -4.60 -7.21 15.01
N ASP A 102 -4.70 -6.63 16.18
CA ASP A 102 -5.81 -6.85 17.12
C ASP A 102 -6.32 -5.55 17.75
N ASP A 103 -7.55 -5.60 18.25
CA ASP A 103 -8.21 -4.46 18.91
C ASP A 103 -7.51 -4.05 20.22
N GLU A 104 -6.82 -4.97 20.88
CA GLU A 104 -6.08 -4.73 22.12
C GLU A 104 -4.72 -4.07 21.87
N ASN A 105 -4.27 -4.00 20.61
CA ASN A 105 -2.99 -3.50 20.18
C ASN A 105 -1.79 -4.28 20.75
N THR A 106 -1.96 -5.57 20.98
CA THR A 106 -0.92 -6.47 21.49
C THR A 106 -0.04 -7.04 20.38
N ALA A 107 -0.59 -7.23 19.17
CA ALA A 107 0.10 -7.74 18.00
C ALA A 107 0.25 -6.64 16.93
N LYS A 108 1.45 -6.54 16.35
CA LYS A 108 1.80 -5.48 15.41
C LYS A 108 2.67 -5.99 14.26
N ALA A 109 2.23 -5.76 13.02
CA ALA A 109 3.08 -5.91 11.85
C ALA A 109 4.04 -4.71 11.74
N PRO A 110 5.36 -4.95 11.59
CA PRO A 110 6.34 -3.87 11.52
C PRO A 110 6.18 -3.03 10.25
N SER A 111 6.60 -1.77 10.31
CA SER A 111 6.70 -0.91 9.14
C SER A 111 7.75 -1.40 8.15
N TYR A 112 7.58 -1.06 6.88
CA TYR A 112 8.54 -1.39 5.83
C TYR A 112 8.62 -0.31 4.75
N THR A 113 9.76 -0.33 4.03
CA THR A 113 9.95 0.44 2.80
C THR A 113 10.38 -0.53 1.70
N LEU A 114 9.73 -0.44 0.56
CA LEU A 114 10.09 -1.18 -0.65
C LEU A 114 10.57 -0.20 -1.71
N VAL A 115 11.58 -0.60 -2.44
CA VAL A 115 12.10 0.16 -3.60
C VAL A 115 11.96 -0.71 -4.83
N GLY A 116 11.48 -0.11 -5.91
CA GLY A 116 11.37 -0.72 -7.23
C GLY A 116 12.14 0.06 -8.29
N LEU A 117 12.49 -0.62 -9.35
CA LEU A 117 13.05 -0.03 -10.56
C LEU A 117 12.16 -0.38 -11.74
N PHE A 118 12.03 0.54 -12.68
CA PHE A 118 11.37 0.31 -13.95
C PHE A 118 12.16 0.91 -15.10
N THR A 119 12.09 0.27 -16.25
CA THR A 119 12.68 0.76 -17.49
C THR A 119 11.88 0.25 -18.67
N GLY A 120 11.99 0.90 -19.79
CA GLY A 120 11.35 0.45 -21.02
C GLY A 120 11.78 1.26 -22.22
N TYR A 121 11.23 0.88 -23.35
CA TYR A 121 11.43 1.57 -24.62
C TYR A 121 10.08 1.74 -25.33
N LYS A 122 9.70 2.99 -25.57
CA LYS A 122 8.48 3.35 -26.29
C LYS A 122 8.83 3.73 -27.73
N TYR A 123 8.13 3.11 -28.67
CA TYR A 123 8.24 3.37 -30.09
C TYR A 123 6.90 3.83 -30.64
N ASN A 124 6.88 5.04 -31.18
CA ASN A 124 5.70 5.62 -31.83
C ASN A 124 5.94 5.71 -33.33
N TYR A 125 5.04 5.12 -34.12
CA TYR A 125 5.07 5.17 -35.57
C TYR A 125 3.66 5.34 -36.14
N HIS A 126 3.35 6.51 -36.68
CA HIS A 126 2.01 6.88 -37.14
C HIS A 126 0.94 6.61 -36.07
N ASN A 127 0.05 5.66 -36.35
CA ASN A 127 -1.05 5.28 -35.47
C ASN A 127 -0.68 4.14 -34.50
N LEU A 128 0.56 3.61 -34.58
CA LEU A 128 1.04 2.50 -33.76
C LEU A 128 1.94 3.01 -32.64
N THR A 129 1.65 2.60 -31.43
CA THR A 129 2.56 2.74 -30.27
C THR A 129 2.90 1.36 -29.76
N VAL A 130 4.19 1.08 -29.61
CA VAL A 130 4.71 -0.14 -28.96
C VAL A 130 5.54 0.29 -27.75
N ASP A 131 5.25 -0.30 -26.60
CA ASP A 131 5.96 -0.04 -25.35
C ASP A 131 6.43 -1.37 -24.76
N LEU A 132 7.73 -1.59 -24.74
CA LEU A 132 8.39 -2.71 -24.09
C LEU A 132 8.85 -2.25 -22.72
N PHE A 133 8.47 -2.98 -21.65
CA PHE A 133 8.85 -2.60 -20.32
C PHE A 133 9.36 -3.75 -19.48
N GLY A 134 10.20 -3.42 -18.51
CA GLY A 134 10.68 -4.29 -17.46
C GLY A 134 10.64 -3.59 -16.11
N ARG A 135 10.42 -4.36 -15.05
CA ARG A 135 10.41 -3.84 -13.68
C ARG A 135 11.01 -4.84 -12.70
N VAL A 136 11.55 -4.31 -11.63
CA VAL A 136 11.97 -5.07 -10.45
C VAL A 136 11.25 -4.51 -9.26
N ASP A 137 10.44 -5.32 -8.60
CA ASP A 137 9.79 -4.96 -7.35
C ASP A 137 10.58 -5.50 -6.18
N ASN A 138 10.54 -4.79 -5.04
CA ASN A 138 11.29 -5.15 -3.84
C ASN A 138 12.79 -5.41 -4.14
N LEU A 139 13.45 -4.41 -4.70
CA LEU A 139 14.84 -4.47 -5.17
C LEU A 139 15.82 -5.04 -4.13
N PHE A 140 15.61 -4.71 -2.87
CA PHE A 140 16.49 -5.13 -1.75
C PHE A 140 16.09 -6.46 -1.11
N ASP A 141 15.11 -7.17 -1.70
CA ASP A 141 14.63 -8.48 -1.22
C ASP A 141 14.21 -8.45 0.26
N LYS A 142 13.54 -7.38 0.67
CA LYS A 142 13.10 -7.21 2.04
C LYS A 142 11.97 -8.19 2.37
N GLU A 143 12.12 -8.91 3.47
CA GLU A 143 11.03 -9.67 4.08
C GLU A 143 10.09 -8.72 4.81
N TYR A 144 8.78 -8.84 4.57
CA TYR A 144 7.76 -7.99 5.18
C TYR A 144 6.40 -8.69 5.26
N VAL A 145 5.56 -8.17 6.13
CA VAL A 145 4.17 -8.60 6.26
C VAL A 145 3.33 -7.87 5.21
N GLY A 146 2.72 -8.60 4.29
CA GLY A 146 1.91 -8.05 3.21
C GLY A 146 0.50 -7.67 3.65
N SER A 147 -0.10 -8.47 4.53
CA SER A 147 -1.39 -8.18 5.12
C SER A 147 -1.49 -8.73 6.54
N VAL A 148 -2.46 -8.23 7.29
CA VAL A 148 -2.81 -8.74 8.62
C VAL A 148 -4.23 -9.32 8.61
N ILE A 149 -4.41 -10.43 9.30
CA ILE A 149 -5.72 -11.00 9.59
C ILE A 149 -6.16 -10.43 10.94
N VAL A 150 -7.13 -9.52 10.88
CA VAL A 150 -7.57 -8.78 12.07
C VAL A 150 -8.28 -9.71 13.05
N ASN A 151 -7.91 -9.60 14.34
CA ASN A 151 -8.48 -10.35 15.46
C ASN A 151 -8.47 -11.88 15.21
N GLU A 152 -7.38 -12.41 14.66
CA GLU A 152 -7.25 -13.85 14.42
C GLU A 152 -7.07 -14.60 15.75
N SER A 153 -7.97 -15.53 16.05
CA SER A 153 -8.11 -16.17 17.36
C SER A 153 -6.96 -17.11 17.74
N ASN A 154 -6.17 -17.58 16.76
CA ASN A 154 -5.04 -18.49 16.98
C ASN A 154 -3.68 -17.79 16.93
N GLY A 155 -3.64 -16.45 16.88
CA GLY A 155 -2.43 -15.64 16.82
C GLY A 155 -1.70 -15.67 15.46
N ARG A 156 -2.35 -16.16 14.40
CA ARG A 156 -1.77 -16.21 13.04
C ARG A 156 -2.09 -14.94 12.27
N TYR A 157 -1.68 -13.84 12.82
CA TYR A 157 -2.03 -12.51 12.30
C TYR A 157 -1.38 -12.13 10.97
N TYR A 158 -0.26 -12.76 10.59
CA TYR A 158 0.60 -12.22 9.56
C TYR A 158 0.63 -13.08 8.30
N GLU A 159 0.40 -12.45 7.16
CA GLU A 159 0.59 -13.06 5.85
C GLU A 159 1.87 -12.51 5.20
N PRO A 160 2.82 -13.38 4.84
CA PRO A 160 4.06 -12.95 4.20
C PRO A 160 3.77 -12.39 2.81
N ALA A 161 4.56 -11.41 2.41
CA ALA A 161 4.52 -10.85 1.08
C ALA A 161 5.62 -11.41 0.18
N PRO A 162 5.50 -11.27 -1.15
CA PRO A 162 6.54 -11.69 -2.08
C PRO A 162 7.87 -10.98 -1.83
N GLY A 163 8.97 -11.71 -1.93
CA GLY A 163 10.32 -11.16 -2.02
C GLY A 163 10.53 -10.39 -3.31
N ARG A 164 11.79 -10.16 -3.69
CA ARG A 164 12.13 -9.53 -4.96
C ARG A 164 11.54 -10.31 -6.12
N ASN A 165 10.87 -9.59 -7.02
CA ASN A 165 10.29 -10.16 -8.22
C ASN A 165 10.54 -9.29 -9.45
N TYR A 166 10.36 -9.89 -10.63
CA TYR A 166 10.67 -9.28 -11.91
C TYR A 166 9.46 -9.40 -12.81
N GLY A 167 9.16 -8.33 -13.54
CA GLY A 167 8.11 -8.29 -14.52
C GLY A 167 8.65 -7.78 -15.85
N VAL A 168 8.19 -8.36 -16.96
CA VAL A 168 8.41 -7.85 -18.31
C VAL A 168 7.09 -7.88 -19.07
N GLY A 169 6.89 -6.93 -19.98
CA GLY A 169 5.67 -6.88 -20.74
C GLY A 169 5.80 -6.02 -22.00
N ILE A 170 4.77 -6.11 -22.83
CA ILE A 170 4.61 -5.31 -24.04
C ILE A 170 3.19 -4.76 -24.09
N ASN A 171 3.07 -3.45 -24.36
CA ASN A 171 1.82 -2.80 -24.70
C ASN A 171 1.84 -2.40 -26.17
N ILE A 172 0.77 -2.69 -26.88
CA ILE A 172 0.60 -2.30 -28.30
C ILE A 172 -0.72 -1.53 -28.38
N ALA A 173 -0.67 -0.31 -28.84
CA ALA A 173 -1.84 0.53 -29.08
C ALA A 173 -1.91 0.96 -30.54
N TRP A 174 -3.10 0.87 -31.12
CA TRP A 174 -3.39 1.35 -32.47
C TRP A 174 -4.53 2.36 -32.42
N ARG A 175 -4.33 3.53 -33.03
CA ARG A 175 -5.39 4.55 -33.21
C ARG A 175 -6.08 4.32 -34.56
N PHE A 176 -7.37 4.09 -34.53
CA PHE A 176 -8.20 4.08 -35.72
C PHE A 176 -8.58 5.54 -36.02
N GLU A 177 -8.42 5.97 -37.28
CA GLU A 177 -8.89 7.25 -37.80
C GLU A 177 -10.39 7.20 -38.09
#